data_8b0a74452a3bfa83de8cdb8e49bda0a9
#
_entry.id   8b0a74452a3bfa83de8cdb8e49bda0a9
#
_cell.length_a   1.000
_cell.length_b   1.000
_cell.length_c   1.000
_cell.angle_alpha   90.00
_cell.angle_beta   90.00
_cell.angle_gamma   90.00
#
_symmetry.space_group_name_H-M   'P 1'
#
loop_
_entity.id
_entity.type
_entity.pdbx_description
1 polymer ?
#
loop_
_entity_poly.entity_id
_entity_poly.type
_entity_poly.pdbx_seq_one_letter_code
_entity_poly.pdbx_strand_id
1 'polypeptide(L)'
;MKKVLPLFVTLVFMTIVAMIVVSMAKENQPITIIKGNIEMRPIDIKLNSTNDTHCKMIIKKLENSAEVVDKSGRTWFFDDVGCMILWLEGKKFKDSTRLWVYTIDSKKWIDAKKAYYGVTDHTAMHYGFGAREQEHNSTIDFNEMRLRMLRGENLTDPKIRKKLLGE
;
A
#
# COMPACT_ATOMS: atom_id res chain seq x y z
N MET A 1 10.72 -55.10 19.56
CA MET A 1 11.36 -53.81 19.87
C MET A 1 12.24 -53.26 18.73
N LYS A 2 13.01 -54.05 17.97
CA LYS A 2 13.94 -53.56 16.91
C LYS A 2 13.26 -52.85 15.69
N LYS A 3 11.97 -53.11 15.39
CA LYS A 3 11.24 -52.50 14.24
C LYS A 3 10.50 -51.20 14.58
N VAL A 4 10.30 -50.89 15.87
CA VAL A 4 9.58 -49.67 16.31
C VAL A 4 10.51 -48.46 16.35
N LEU A 5 11.78 -48.66 16.64
CA LEU A 5 12.77 -47.58 16.72
C LEU A 5 12.95 -46.82 15.41
N PRO A 6 13.14 -47.47 14.24
CA PRO A 6 13.26 -46.72 12.98
C PRO A 6 11.96 -45.97 12.61
N LEU A 7 10.78 -46.52 12.91
CA LEU A 7 9.51 -45.87 12.69
C LEU A 7 9.38 -44.58 13.56
N PHE A 8 9.78 -44.66 14.82
CA PHE A 8 9.78 -43.51 15.73
C PHE A 8 10.76 -42.42 15.26
N VAL A 9 11.97 -42.80 14.84
CA VAL A 9 12.97 -41.85 14.33
C VAL A 9 12.47 -41.14 13.05
N THR A 10 11.86 -41.89 12.12
CA THR A 10 11.29 -41.25 10.90
C THR A 10 10.13 -40.28 11.22
N LEU A 11 9.30 -40.63 12.18
CA LEU A 11 8.17 -39.75 12.60
C LEU A 11 8.69 -38.46 13.25
N VAL A 12 9.68 -38.54 14.13
CA VAL A 12 10.33 -37.38 14.75
C VAL A 12 11.01 -36.52 13.69
N PHE A 13 11.73 -37.12 12.75
CA PHE A 13 12.35 -36.36 11.65
C PHE A 13 11.31 -35.61 10.80
N MET A 14 10.21 -36.26 10.42
CA MET A 14 9.14 -35.65 9.64
C MET A 14 8.46 -34.48 10.40
N THR A 15 8.28 -34.59 11.72
CA THR A 15 7.72 -33.49 12.53
C THR A 15 8.67 -32.30 12.61
N ILE A 16 9.98 -32.54 12.73
CA ILE A 16 10.98 -31.46 12.71
C ILE A 16 10.99 -30.75 11.36
N VAL A 17 11.01 -31.49 10.25
CA VAL A 17 10.95 -30.91 8.89
C VAL A 17 9.68 -30.11 8.70
N ALA A 18 8.51 -30.61 9.12
CA ALA A 18 7.25 -29.91 9.04
C ALA A 18 7.27 -28.61 9.85
N MET A 19 7.83 -28.61 11.07
CA MET A 19 7.99 -27.40 11.87
C MET A 19 8.88 -26.34 11.21
N ILE A 20 10.00 -26.77 10.61
CA ILE A 20 10.91 -25.87 9.88
C ILE A 20 10.17 -25.23 8.68
N VAL A 21 9.47 -26.03 7.87
CA VAL A 21 8.73 -25.54 6.70
C VAL A 21 7.63 -24.56 7.11
N VAL A 22 6.87 -24.86 8.17
CA VAL A 22 5.83 -23.95 8.68
C VAL A 22 6.44 -22.66 9.23
N SER A 23 7.58 -22.73 9.93
CA SER A 23 8.28 -21.53 10.43
C SER A 23 8.74 -20.64 9.29
N MET A 24 9.40 -21.21 8.28
CA MET A 24 9.85 -20.45 7.09
C MET A 24 8.69 -19.85 6.30
N ALA A 25 7.56 -20.56 6.19
CA ALA A 25 6.36 -20.06 5.51
C ALA A 25 5.76 -18.85 6.24
N LYS A 26 5.78 -18.81 7.57
CA LYS A 26 5.29 -17.67 8.36
C LYS A 26 6.17 -16.42 8.21
N GLU A 27 7.48 -16.58 8.21
CA GLU A 27 8.43 -15.47 8.07
C GLU A 27 8.36 -14.80 6.69
N ASN A 28 7.99 -15.56 5.66
CA ASN A 28 7.91 -15.08 4.29
C ASN A 28 6.51 -14.56 3.88
N GLN A 29 5.55 -14.44 4.82
CA GLN A 29 4.25 -13.89 4.48
C GLN A 29 4.35 -12.36 4.30
N PRO A 30 3.83 -11.82 3.17
CA PRO A 30 3.86 -10.38 2.95
C PRO A 30 2.98 -9.66 3.95
N ILE A 31 3.47 -8.51 4.44
CA ILE A 31 2.72 -7.63 5.31
C ILE A 31 1.64 -6.94 4.48
N THR A 32 0.38 -7.06 4.86
CA THR A 32 -0.75 -6.38 4.21
C THR A 32 -1.50 -5.46 5.16
N ILE A 33 -1.36 -5.71 6.47
CA ILE A 33 -2.03 -4.96 7.53
C ILE A 33 -1.20 -5.02 8.81
N ILE A 34 -1.11 -3.91 9.51
CA ILE A 34 -0.55 -3.83 10.87
C ILE A 34 -1.67 -3.41 11.82
N LYS A 35 -1.64 -3.93 13.04
CA LYS A 35 -2.60 -3.62 14.11
C LYS A 35 -1.88 -2.92 15.27
N GLY A 36 -2.63 -2.14 16.07
CA GLY A 36 -2.10 -1.49 17.27
C GLY A 36 -1.66 -0.04 17.08
N ASN A 37 -1.86 0.55 15.89
CA ASN A 37 -1.58 1.96 15.62
C ASN A 37 -2.72 2.87 16.14
N ILE A 38 -2.92 2.90 17.45
CA ILE A 38 -4.01 3.65 18.09
C ILE A 38 -3.84 5.16 17.94
N GLU A 39 -2.61 5.65 17.86
CA GLU A 39 -2.31 7.07 17.64
C GLU A 39 -2.64 7.53 16.20
N MET A 40 -2.95 6.59 15.33
CA MET A 40 -3.27 6.83 13.91
C MET A 40 -2.20 7.65 13.18
N ARG A 41 -0.92 7.47 13.55
CA ARG A 41 0.24 8.08 12.87
C ARG A 41 0.69 7.22 11.69
N PRO A 42 1.43 7.80 10.74
CA PRO A 42 2.07 6.98 9.71
C PRO A 42 3.12 6.07 10.36
N ILE A 43 3.31 4.89 9.81
CA ILE A 43 4.31 3.91 10.25
C ILE A 43 5.22 3.55 9.09
N ASP A 44 6.45 3.13 9.40
CA ASP A 44 7.41 2.80 8.35
C ASP A 44 6.99 1.55 7.57
N ILE A 45 6.89 1.69 6.25
CA ILE A 45 6.63 0.57 5.35
C ILE A 45 7.92 -0.24 5.19
N LYS A 46 7.85 -1.53 5.51
CA LYS A 46 8.94 -2.45 5.22
C LYS A 46 8.96 -2.77 3.73
N LEU A 47 9.80 -2.05 2.99
CA LEU A 47 9.95 -2.24 1.54
C LEU A 47 10.33 -3.69 1.20
N ASN A 48 9.89 -4.16 0.04
CA ASN A 48 10.08 -5.52 -0.46
C ASN A 48 9.49 -6.64 0.42
N SER A 49 8.71 -6.27 1.46
CA SER A 49 8.04 -7.23 2.36
C SER A 49 6.59 -6.84 2.63
N THR A 50 6.18 -5.62 2.26
CA THR A 50 4.81 -5.13 2.40
C THR A 50 4.13 -5.12 1.04
N ASN A 51 2.90 -5.64 0.98
CA ASN A 51 2.10 -5.61 -0.24
C ASN A 51 1.04 -4.52 -0.16
N ASP A 52 0.80 -3.90 -1.30
CA ASP A 52 -0.37 -3.03 -1.51
C ASP A 52 -1.67 -3.80 -1.22
N THR A 53 -2.54 -3.17 -0.45
CA THR A 53 -3.80 -3.80 -0.02
C THR A 53 -4.81 -3.95 -1.16
N HIS A 54 -4.75 -3.11 -2.19
CA HIS A 54 -5.66 -3.13 -3.35
C HIS A 54 -5.11 -3.99 -4.49
N CYS A 55 -3.97 -3.61 -5.07
CA CYS A 55 -3.40 -4.27 -6.24
C CYS A 55 -2.56 -5.52 -5.92
N LYS A 56 -2.20 -5.73 -4.64
CA LYS A 56 -1.38 -6.85 -4.12
C LYS A 56 0.09 -6.85 -4.54
N MET A 57 0.56 -5.83 -5.25
CA MET A 57 1.97 -5.71 -5.61
C MET A 57 2.84 -5.41 -4.38
N ILE A 58 4.11 -5.82 -4.44
CA ILE A 58 5.09 -5.52 -3.40
C ILE A 58 5.48 -4.03 -3.49
N ILE A 59 5.39 -3.33 -2.37
CA ILE A 59 5.83 -1.93 -2.27
C ILE A 59 7.35 -1.89 -2.28
N LYS A 60 7.93 -1.28 -3.33
CA LYS A 60 9.38 -1.22 -3.56
C LYS A 60 9.98 0.14 -3.27
N LYS A 61 9.15 1.19 -3.23
CA LYS A 61 9.55 2.59 -3.00
C LYS A 61 8.54 3.26 -2.09
N LEU A 62 8.96 4.28 -1.34
CA LEU A 62 8.06 5.07 -0.49
C LEU A 62 7.36 6.18 -1.28
N GLU A 63 7.99 6.74 -2.31
CA GLU A 63 7.40 7.83 -3.08
C GLU A 63 6.03 7.42 -3.63
N ASN A 64 5.03 8.26 -3.39
CA ASN A 64 3.61 8.05 -3.71
C ASN A 64 2.92 6.93 -2.92
N SER A 65 3.63 6.23 -2.00
CA SER A 65 2.99 5.29 -1.10
C SER A 65 1.99 5.98 -0.20
N ALA A 66 0.97 5.25 0.20
CA ALA A 66 -0.08 5.75 1.05
C ALA A 66 -0.46 4.76 2.15
N GLU A 67 -1.05 5.29 3.22
CA GLU A 67 -1.56 4.50 4.34
C GLU A 67 -2.98 4.94 4.70
N VAL A 68 -3.80 3.97 5.06
CA VAL A 68 -5.10 4.19 5.70
C VAL A 68 -5.04 3.63 7.10
N VAL A 69 -5.38 4.45 8.09
CA VAL A 69 -5.45 4.04 9.49
C VAL A 69 -6.86 4.25 10.02
N ASP A 70 -7.48 3.20 10.56
CA ASP A 70 -8.80 3.31 11.17
C ASP A 70 -8.72 3.53 12.69
N LYS A 71 -9.86 3.87 13.30
CA LYS A 71 -9.98 4.11 14.75
C LYS A 71 -9.62 2.90 15.63
N SER A 72 -9.60 1.69 15.09
CA SER A 72 -9.16 0.49 15.81
C SER A 72 -7.65 0.27 15.77
N GLY A 73 -6.91 1.18 15.13
CA GLY A 73 -5.46 1.09 14.97
C GLY A 73 -5.01 0.09 13.91
N ARG A 74 -5.88 -0.27 12.96
CA ARG A 74 -5.49 -1.06 11.79
C ARG A 74 -4.93 -0.12 10.72
N THR A 75 -3.74 -0.46 10.20
CA THR A 75 -3.08 0.28 9.12
C THR A 75 -2.98 -0.60 7.89
N TRP A 76 -3.42 -0.09 6.74
CA TRP A 76 -3.31 -0.69 5.42
C TRP A 76 -2.36 0.12 4.56
N PHE A 77 -1.64 -0.55 3.66
CA PHE A 77 -0.57 0.01 2.86
C PHE A 77 -0.90 -0.02 1.39
N PHE A 78 -0.42 0.99 0.66
CA PHE A 78 -0.62 1.16 -0.77
C PHE A 78 0.67 1.71 -1.40
N ASP A 79 1.03 1.23 -2.58
CA ASP A 79 2.17 1.72 -3.36
C ASP A 79 1.82 2.94 -4.23
N ASP A 80 0.51 3.22 -4.36
CA ASP A 80 -0.02 4.32 -5.15
C ASP A 80 -1.26 4.92 -4.47
N VAL A 81 -1.32 6.24 -4.41
CA VAL A 81 -2.48 6.93 -3.82
C VAL A 81 -3.79 6.58 -4.51
N GLY A 82 -3.76 6.29 -5.81
CA GLY A 82 -4.93 5.83 -6.57
C GLY A 82 -5.45 4.49 -6.06
N CYS A 83 -4.57 3.55 -5.74
CA CYS A 83 -4.93 2.28 -5.09
C CYS A 83 -5.62 2.51 -3.75
N MET A 84 -5.11 3.44 -2.93
CA MET A 84 -5.75 3.84 -1.67
C MET A 84 -7.16 4.35 -1.89
N ILE A 85 -7.38 5.25 -2.85
CA ILE A 85 -8.70 5.83 -3.14
C ILE A 85 -9.68 4.75 -3.58
N LEU A 86 -9.31 3.90 -4.54
CA LEU A 86 -10.18 2.83 -5.05
C LEU A 86 -10.56 1.82 -3.96
N TRP A 87 -9.60 1.45 -3.12
CA TRP A 87 -9.85 0.52 -2.03
C TRP A 87 -10.76 1.12 -0.95
N LEU A 88 -10.53 2.39 -0.59
CA LEU A 88 -11.22 3.06 0.50
C LEU A 88 -12.68 3.37 0.16
N GLU A 89 -13.02 3.66 -1.10
CA GLU A 89 -14.37 4.04 -1.51
C GLU A 89 -15.42 2.98 -1.14
N GLY A 90 -15.07 1.71 -1.24
CA GLY A 90 -15.96 0.60 -0.86
C GLY A 90 -16.06 0.34 0.66
N LYS A 91 -15.43 1.16 1.54
CA LYS A 91 -15.38 0.89 2.98
C LYS A 91 -16.39 1.72 3.76
N LYS A 92 -17.18 1.06 4.62
CA LYS A 92 -18.16 1.75 5.50
C LYS A 92 -17.49 2.69 6.51
N PHE A 93 -16.22 2.47 6.84
CA PHE A 93 -15.46 3.25 7.82
C PHE A 93 -14.63 4.38 7.20
N LYS A 94 -14.74 4.64 5.89
CA LYS A 94 -13.90 5.60 5.14
C LYS A 94 -13.84 6.99 5.79
N ASP A 95 -14.95 7.49 6.28
CA ASP A 95 -15.04 8.84 6.85
C ASP A 95 -14.40 8.98 8.24
N SER A 96 -14.04 7.85 8.86
CA SER A 96 -13.45 7.80 10.21
C SER A 96 -11.97 7.37 10.21
N THR A 97 -11.30 7.47 9.07
CA THR A 97 -9.89 7.11 8.88
C THR A 97 -8.97 8.32 8.85
N ARG A 98 -7.69 8.10 9.20
CA ARG A 98 -6.58 8.96 8.82
C ARG A 98 -5.96 8.42 7.55
N LEU A 99 -5.62 9.34 6.64
CA LEU A 99 -5.01 9.03 5.35
C LEU A 99 -3.65 9.72 5.30
N TRP A 100 -2.62 8.95 5.01
CA TRP A 100 -1.26 9.44 4.91
C TRP A 100 -0.70 9.17 3.52
N VAL A 101 0.12 10.09 3.00
CA VAL A 101 0.88 9.91 1.76
C VAL A 101 2.33 10.29 1.96
N TYR A 102 3.22 9.57 1.30
CA TYR A 102 4.64 9.92 1.26
C TYR A 102 4.92 10.79 0.04
N THR A 103 5.43 12.00 0.29
CA THR A 103 5.63 13.02 -0.74
C THR A 103 6.87 12.78 -1.58
N ILE A 104 6.84 13.22 -2.85
CA ILE A 104 7.97 13.12 -3.78
C ILE A 104 8.95 14.30 -3.65
N ASP A 105 8.50 15.44 -3.14
CA ASP A 105 9.28 16.66 -2.95
C ASP A 105 10.01 16.69 -1.59
N SER A 106 9.28 16.63 -0.49
CA SER A 106 9.85 16.76 0.85
C SER A 106 10.27 15.44 1.48
N LYS A 107 9.96 14.28 0.86
CA LYS A 107 10.28 12.93 1.35
C LYS A 107 9.77 12.67 2.77
N LYS A 108 8.52 13.04 3.01
CA LYS A 108 7.87 12.93 4.33
C LYS A 108 6.48 12.33 4.21
N TRP A 109 6.00 11.72 5.28
CA TRP A 109 4.60 11.41 5.48
C TRP A 109 3.83 12.66 5.86
N ILE A 110 2.78 12.98 5.11
CA ILE A 110 1.84 14.07 5.41
C ILE A 110 0.40 13.58 5.34
N ASP A 111 -0.52 14.34 5.93
CA ASP A 111 -1.96 14.07 5.79
C ASP A 111 -2.34 14.17 4.31
N ALA A 112 -2.87 13.07 3.75
CA ALA A 112 -3.23 12.99 2.34
C ALA A 112 -4.22 14.09 1.91
N LYS A 113 -5.09 14.53 2.83
CA LYS A 113 -6.08 15.59 2.56
C LYS A 113 -5.47 16.99 2.47
N LYS A 114 -4.22 17.14 2.92
CA LYS A 114 -3.46 18.40 2.87
C LYS A 114 -2.39 18.40 1.76
N ALA A 115 -2.19 17.26 1.11
CA ALA A 115 -1.25 17.13 0.02
C ALA A 115 -1.79 17.73 -1.27
N TYR A 116 -0.89 18.16 -2.14
CA TYR A 116 -1.13 18.50 -3.54
C TYR A 116 -0.70 17.34 -4.43
N TYR A 117 -1.39 17.15 -5.54
CA TYR A 117 -1.19 16.00 -6.41
C TYR A 117 -0.89 16.45 -7.84
N GLY A 118 0.23 16.02 -8.39
CA GLY A 118 0.48 16.12 -9.82
C GLY A 118 -0.52 15.26 -10.60
N VAL A 119 -0.60 15.47 -11.92
CA VAL A 119 -1.50 14.70 -12.80
C VAL A 119 -0.76 13.95 -13.90
N THR A 120 0.56 14.09 -13.95
CA THR A 120 1.43 13.49 -14.98
C THR A 120 2.66 12.82 -14.37
N ASP A 121 2.66 12.57 -13.06
CA ASP A 121 3.80 11.96 -12.38
C ASP A 121 3.92 10.46 -12.68
N HIS A 122 5.15 9.96 -12.61
CA HIS A 122 5.39 8.53 -12.68
C HIS A 122 5.06 7.89 -11.32
N THR A 123 3.99 7.09 -11.27
CA THR A 123 3.54 6.37 -10.08
C THR A 123 3.51 4.86 -10.31
N ALA A 124 3.43 4.06 -9.25
CA ALA A 124 3.53 2.60 -9.33
C ALA A 124 2.47 1.99 -10.26
N MET A 125 1.23 2.51 -10.21
CA MET A 125 0.11 2.05 -11.04
C MET A 125 -0.11 2.91 -12.30
N HIS A 126 0.80 3.85 -12.57
CA HIS A 126 0.68 4.78 -13.70
C HIS A 126 -0.59 5.63 -13.69
N TYR A 127 -1.17 5.91 -12.50
CA TYR A 127 -2.32 6.80 -12.40
C TYR A 127 -1.94 8.28 -12.62
N GLY A 128 -0.69 8.66 -12.36
CA GLY A 128 -0.19 10.02 -12.60
C GLY A 128 -0.31 10.96 -11.40
N PHE A 129 -0.86 10.51 -10.27
CA PHE A 129 -1.09 11.35 -9.09
C PHE A 129 0.07 11.28 -8.09
N GLY A 130 1.13 12.06 -8.34
CA GLY A 130 2.27 12.19 -7.43
C GLY A 130 1.95 13.14 -6.27
N ALA A 131 2.14 12.68 -5.02
CA ALA A 131 1.87 13.47 -3.82
C ALA A 131 3.00 14.45 -3.49
N ARG A 132 2.67 15.70 -3.15
CA ARG A 132 3.58 16.81 -2.78
C ARG A 132 3.11 17.54 -1.54
N GLU A 133 4.05 18.06 -0.77
CA GLU A 133 3.77 18.95 0.36
C GLU A 133 3.48 20.38 -0.13
N GLN A 134 4.14 20.80 -1.21
CA GLN A 134 4.00 22.15 -1.75
C GLN A 134 3.14 22.20 -3.01
N GLU A 135 2.37 23.27 -3.13
CA GLU A 135 1.57 23.56 -4.32
C GLU A 135 2.47 23.99 -5.49
N HIS A 136 2.13 23.52 -6.69
CA HIS A 136 2.74 23.93 -7.96
C HIS A 136 1.64 24.18 -9.00
N ASN A 137 1.95 24.95 -10.04
CA ASN A 137 0.98 25.37 -11.07
C ASN A 137 0.20 24.24 -11.76
N SER A 138 0.72 23.00 -11.71
CA SER A 138 0.10 21.82 -12.34
C SER A 138 -0.46 20.82 -11.33
N THR A 139 -0.59 21.19 -10.06
CA THR A 139 -1.11 20.30 -9.02
C THR A 139 -2.60 20.57 -8.75
N ILE A 140 -3.27 19.55 -8.23
CA ILE A 140 -4.67 19.58 -7.79
C ILE A 140 -4.74 19.18 -6.32
N ASP A 141 -5.82 19.55 -5.65
CA ASP A 141 -6.07 19.14 -4.26
C ASP A 141 -6.53 17.67 -4.14
N PHE A 142 -6.64 17.19 -2.90
CA PHE A 142 -7.06 15.84 -2.60
C PHE A 142 -8.47 15.51 -3.14
N ASN A 143 -9.42 16.43 -3.05
CA ASN A 143 -10.80 16.17 -3.46
C ASN A 143 -10.89 16.01 -4.97
N GLU A 144 -10.23 16.88 -5.72
CA GLU A 144 -10.18 16.79 -7.18
C GLU A 144 -9.42 15.54 -7.62
N MET A 145 -8.28 15.22 -7.01
CA MET A 145 -7.55 13.97 -7.28
C MET A 145 -8.44 12.74 -7.04
N ARG A 146 -9.12 12.69 -5.89
CA ARG A 146 -10.04 11.60 -5.56
C ARG A 146 -11.17 11.47 -6.59
N LEU A 147 -11.81 12.57 -6.96
CA LEU A 147 -12.89 12.58 -7.95
C LEU A 147 -12.41 12.10 -9.32
N ARG A 148 -11.27 12.57 -9.79
CA ARG A 148 -10.66 12.10 -11.05
C ARG A 148 -10.36 10.61 -10.99
N MET A 149 -9.77 10.14 -9.90
CA MET A 149 -9.47 8.71 -9.74
C MET A 149 -10.74 7.86 -9.83
N LEU A 150 -11.81 8.25 -9.14
CA LEU A 150 -13.09 7.51 -9.14
C LEU A 150 -13.82 7.53 -10.49
N ARG A 151 -13.62 8.59 -11.30
CA ARG A 151 -14.17 8.71 -12.66
C ARG A 151 -13.30 8.03 -13.73
N GLY A 152 -12.12 7.50 -13.34
CA GLY A 152 -11.14 6.95 -14.28
C GLY A 152 -10.36 8.01 -15.08
N GLU A 153 -10.44 9.28 -14.69
CA GLU A 153 -9.75 10.41 -15.31
C GLU A 153 -8.27 10.46 -14.88
N ASN A 154 -7.49 9.46 -15.23
CA ASN A 154 -6.08 9.30 -14.87
C ASN A 154 -5.26 8.78 -16.06
N LEU A 155 -3.94 8.67 -15.94
CA LEU A 155 -3.07 8.32 -17.07
C LEU A 155 -3.21 6.87 -17.59
N THR A 156 -3.98 6.02 -16.94
CA THR A 156 -4.31 4.69 -17.50
C THR A 156 -5.39 4.77 -18.59
N ASP A 157 -6.17 5.87 -18.63
CA ASP A 157 -7.07 6.16 -19.75
C ASP A 157 -6.27 6.73 -20.94
N PRO A 158 -6.28 6.06 -22.12
CA PRO A 158 -5.53 6.52 -23.28
C PRO A 158 -5.91 7.93 -23.76
N LYS A 159 -7.18 8.33 -23.62
CA LYS A 159 -7.64 9.68 -24.01
C LYS A 159 -7.08 10.75 -23.08
N ILE A 160 -7.09 10.49 -21.78
CA ILE A 160 -6.52 11.39 -20.76
C ILE A 160 -5.00 11.49 -20.95
N ARG A 161 -4.32 10.34 -21.13
CA ARG A 161 -2.88 10.30 -21.37
C ARG A 161 -2.50 11.11 -22.61
N LYS A 162 -3.19 10.91 -23.73
CA LYS A 162 -2.96 11.68 -24.96
C LYS A 162 -3.15 13.18 -24.74
N LYS A 163 -4.19 13.57 -24.00
CA LYS A 163 -4.49 14.98 -23.70
C LYS A 163 -3.40 15.63 -22.82
N LEU A 164 -2.88 14.91 -21.83
CA LEU A 164 -1.94 15.45 -20.83
C LEU A 164 -0.49 15.32 -21.25
N LEU A 165 -0.09 14.24 -21.94
CA LEU A 165 1.29 13.93 -22.31
C LEU A 165 1.56 14.07 -23.81
N GLY A 166 0.55 14.14 -24.67
CA GLY A 166 0.71 14.18 -26.13
C GLY A 166 1.00 12.82 -26.78
N GLU A 167 0.88 11.71 -26.02
CA GLU A 167 1.22 10.33 -26.45
C GLU A 167 -0.03 9.49 -26.75
#